data_d12bb75b4ff31e682ce2db3a48a28e69
#
_entry.id   d12bb75b4ff31e682ce2db3a48a28e69
#
_cell.length_a   1.000
_cell.length_b   1.000
_cell.length_c   1.000
_cell.angle_alpha   90.00
_cell.angle_beta   90.00
_cell.angle_gamma   90.00
#
_symmetry.space_group_name_H-M   'P 1'
#
loop_
_entity.id
_entity.type
_entity.pdbx_description
1 polymer ?
#
loop_
_entity_poly.entity_id
_entity_poly.type
_entity_poly.pdbx_seq_one_letter_code
_entity_poly.pdbx_strand_id
1 'polypeptide(L)'
;MNGVGKILPHNNRVILKDIYLSFFYGAKLGSVGLNGSGKSTLMKIIAGIEKGYQGEVVWAPGYSVGYLEQEPQMDPEKTVIEVVQEGVQEVMDILKEYEEVNMKFCEPMSDEEMAARIERQGELTEKIENCGGWEIDSKLERAMDALQCPPSDAKVSTLSGGERRRVALCR
;
A
#
# COMPACT_ATOMS: atom_id res chain seq x y z
N MET A 1 -19.25 4.12 -11.20
CA MET A 1 -18.66 4.45 -12.52
C MET A 1 -19.82 4.79 -13.45
N ASN A 2 -19.75 5.94 -14.12
CA ASN A 2 -20.81 6.44 -15.00
C ASN A 2 -20.23 6.75 -16.38
N GLY A 3 -20.67 6.00 -17.42
CA GLY A 3 -20.29 6.22 -18.82
C GLY A 3 -18.79 6.16 -19.08
N VAL A 4 -18.06 5.26 -18.41
CA VAL A 4 -16.61 5.19 -18.55
C VAL A 4 -16.24 4.59 -19.89
N GLY A 5 -15.44 5.34 -20.64
CA GLY A 5 -14.89 4.93 -21.93
C GLY A 5 -13.39 5.20 -22.03
N LYS A 6 -12.67 4.37 -22.76
CA LYS A 6 -11.24 4.56 -23.06
C LYS A 6 -10.92 4.24 -24.49
N ILE A 7 -10.27 5.19 -25.14
CA ILE A 7 -9.76 5.07 -26.50
C ILE A 7 -8.24 5.25 -26.43
N LEU A 8 -7.49 4.40 -27.12
CA LEU A 8 -6.04 4.54 -27.24
C LEU A 8 -5.71 5.64 -28.26
N PRO A 9 -4.91 6.65 -27.89
CA PRO A 9 -4.62 7.77 -28.80
C PRO A 9 -3.85 7.37 -30.06
N HIS A 10 -3.00 6.32 -29.98
CA HIS A 10 -2.12 5.94 -31.10
C HIS A 10 -2.83 5.28 -32.29
N ASN A 11 -3.95 4.60 -32.09
CA ASN A 11 -4.64 3.85 -33.13
C ASN A 11 -6.15 4.00 -33.11
N ASN A 12 -6.68 4.95 -32.35
CA ASN A 12 -8.11 5.18 -32.13
C ASN A 12 -8.90 3.92 -31.73
N ARG A 13 -8.21 2.93 -31.16
CA ARG A 13 -8.85 1.69 -30.73
C ARG A 13 -9.64 1.92 -29.45
N VAL A 14 -10.93 1.64 -29.52
CA VAL A 14 -11.80 1.64 -28.32
C VAL A 14 -11.48 0.42 -27.48
N ILE A 15 -11.05 0.64 -26.21
CA ILE A 15 -10.79 -0.42 -25.23
C ILE A 15 -12.00 -0.63 -24.34
N LEU A 16 -12.58 0.48 -23.87
CA LEU A 16 -13.78 0.47 -23.02
C LEU A 16 -14.80 1.43 -23.63
N LYS A 17 -16.05 1.01 -23.63
CA LYS A 17 -17.16 1.80 -24.17
C LYS A 17 -18.34 1.75 -23.20
N ASP A 18 -18.81 2.92 -22.77
CA ASP A 18 -20.05 3.12 -22.01
C ASP A 18 -20.19 2.18 -20.81
N ILE A 19 -19.14 2.09 -19.97
CA ILE A 19 -19.14 1.23 -18.78
C ILE A 19 -19.89 1.91 -17.63
N TYR A 20 -20.95 1.27 -17.16
CA TYR A 20 -21.73 1.65 -15.99
C TYR A 20 -21.62 0.54 -14.95
N LEU A 21 -20.98 0.82 -13.81
CA LEU A 21 -20.77 -0.16 -12.73
C LEU A 21 -20.98 0.50 -11.37
N SER A 22 -21.73 -0.19 -10.52
CA SER A 22 -21.88 0.18 -9.11
C SER A 22 -21.62 -1.05 -8.25
N PHE A 23 -20.88 -0.87 -7.17
CA PHE A 23 -20.52 -1.95 -6.26
C PHE A 23 -21.08 -1.68 -4.88
N PHE A 24 -21.62 -2.71 -4.25
CA PHE A 24 -22.02 -2.67 -2.86
C PHE A 24 -20.84 -2.98 -1.94
N TYR A 25 -20.90 -2.50 -0.72
CA TYR A 25 -19.93 -2.83 0.32
C TYR A 25 -19.79 -4.36 0.49
N GLY A 26 -18.55 -4.84 0.60
CA GLY A 26 -18.25 -6.26 0.78
C GLY A 26 -18.43 -7.14 -0.48
N ALA A 27 -18.84 -6.58 -1.62
CA ALA A 27 -18.99 -7.36 -2.86
C ALA A 27 -17.63 -7.84 -3.38
N LYS A 28 -17.54 -9.13 -3.71
CA LYS A 28 -16.41 -9.74 -4.41
C LYS A 28 -16.76 -9.88 -5.88
N LEU A 29 -15.97 -9.27 -6.75
CA LEU A 29 -16.24 -9.18 -8.19
C LEU A 29 -15.12 -9.81 -9.00
N GLY A 30 -15.49 -10.63 -9.97
CA GLY A 30 -14.56 -11.20 -10.93
C GLY A 30 -14.75 -10.58 -12.32
N SER A 31 -13.66 -10.16 -12.95
CA SER A 31 -13.65 -9.73 -14.35
C SER A 31 -13.06 -10.83 -15.23
N VAL A 32 -13.87 -11.39 -16.14
CA VAL A 32 -13.48 -12.47 -17.03
C VAL A 32 -13.54 -11.99 -18.49
N GLY A 33 -12.61 -12.43 -19.31
CA GLY A 33 -12.56 -12.09 -20.73
C GLY A 33 -11.22 -12.44 -21.36
N LEU A 34 -11.14 -12.37 -22.68
CA LEU A 34 -9.92 -12.65 -23.45
C LEU A 34 -8.79 -11.66 -23.12
N ASN A 35 -7.55 -12.04 -23.46
CA ASN A 35 -6.42 -11.14 -23.37
C ASN A 35 -6.63 -9.93 -24.31
N GLY A 36 -6.29 -8.73 -23.79
CA GLY A 36 -6.52 -7.49 -24.54
C GLY A 36 -7.96 -6.94 -24.53
N SER A 37 -8.89 -7.55 -23.76
CA SER A 37 -10.29 -7.08 -23.65
C SER A 37 -10.47 -5.85 -22.76
N GLY A 38 -9.39 -5.28 -22.20
CA GLY A 38 -9.47 -4.05 -21.39
C GLY A 38 -9.59 -4.27 -19.87
N LYS A 39 -9.55 -5.53 -19.37
CA LYS A 39 -9.68 -5.82 -17.93
C LYS A 39 -8.70 -5.04 -17.06
N SER A 40 -7.41 -5.09 -17.38
CA SER A 40 -6.36 -4.39 -16.62
C SER A 40 -6.51 -2.87 -16.73
N THR A 41 -6.96 -2.36 -17.88
CA THR A 41 -7.26 -0.94 -18.07
C THR A 41 -8.43 -0.51 -17.18
N LEU A 42 -9.50 -1.30 -17.12
CA LEU A 42 -10.64 -1.04 -16.25
C LEU A 42 -10.22 -1.01 -14.77
N MET A 43 -9.43 -1.99 -14.33
CA MET A 43 -8.90 -2.02 -12.95
C MET A 43 -8.04 -0.80 -12.63
N LYS A 44 -7.16 -0.38 -13.54
CA LYS A 44 -6.33 0.82 -13.38
C LYS A 44 -7.16 2.12 -13.30
N ILE A 45 -8.25 2.20 -14.06
CA ILE A 45 -9.19 3.33 -13.99
C ILE A 45 -9.91 3.32 -12.64
N ILE A 46 -10.40 2.17 -12.19
CA ILE A 46 -11.03 2.01 -10.86
C ILE A 46 -10.05 2.41 -9.77
N ALA A 47 -8.79 2.00 -9.84
CA ALA A 47 -7.75 2.33 -8.87
C ALA A 47 -7.27 3.80 -8.95
N GLY A 48 -7.72 4.59 -9.94
CA GLY A 48 -7.29 5.98 -10.11
C GLY A 48 -5.88 6.15 -10.70
N ILE A 49 -5.25 5.06 -11.13
CA ILE A 49 -3.91 5.06 -11.74
C ILE A 49 -3.99 5.59 -13.17
N GLU A 50 -4.98 5.13 -13.93
CA GLU A 50 -5.23 5.59 -15.29
C GLU A 50 -6.24 6.75 -15.27
N LYS A 51 -5.80 7.93 -15.71
CA LYS A 51 -6.61 9.16 -15.70
C LYS A 51 -7.13 9.58 -17.08
N GLY A 52 -6.59 8.99 -18.16
CA GLY A 52 -6.95 9.34 -19.52
C GLY A 52 -8.19 8.56 -20.02
N TYR A 53 -9.36 8.76 -19.43
CA TYR A 53 -10.62 8.12 -19.79
C TYR A 53 -11.76 9.13 -19.87
N GLN A 54 -12.87 8.75 -20.50
CA GLN A 54 -14.12 9.51 -20.54
C GLN A 54 -15.06 8.98 -19.44
N GLY A 55 -16.00 9.82 -18.99
CA GLY A 55 -16.92 9.48 -17.92
C GLY A 55 -16.38 9.76 -16.53
N GLU A 56 -16.96 9.16 -15.52
CA GLU A 56 -16.68 9.47 -14.12
C GLU A 56 -16.55 8.22 -13.26
N VAL A 57 -15.57 8.25 -12.33
CA VAL A 57 -15.43 7.26 -11.27
C VAL A 57 -15.54 7.97 -9.93
N VAL A 58 -16.55 7.62 -9.16
CA VAL A 58 -16.80 8.19 -7.83
C VAL A 58 -16.66 7.10 -6.78
N TRP A 59 -15.85 7.37 -5.76
CA TRP A 59 -15.70 6.56 -4.57
C TRP A 59 -16.52 7.16 -3.42
N ALA A 60 -17.11 6.29 -2.61
CA ALA A 60 -17.74 6.75 -1.39
C ALA A 60 -16.70 7.35 -0.43
N PRO A 61 -17.02 8.42 0.30
CA PRO A 61 -16.11 9.01 1.28
C PRO A 61 -15.65 7.99 2.32
N GLY A 62 -14.39 8.07 2.73
CA GLY A 62 -13.81 7.21 3.76
C GLY A 62 -13.28 5.85 3.25
N TYR A 63 -13.30 5.59 1.94
CA TYR A 63 -12.70 4.38 1.37
C TYR A 63 -11.35 4.68 0.75
N SER A 64 -10.38 3.83 1.06
CA SER A 64 -9.08 3.77 0.38
C SER A 64 -9.10 2.70 -0.71
N VAL A 65 -8.25 2.86 -1.73
CA VAL A 65 -8.14 1.90 -2.84
C VAL A 65 -6.73 1.38 -2.91
N GLY A 66 -6.57 0.07 -2.75
CA GLY A 66 -5.32 -0.63 -3.01
C GLY A 66 -5.33 -1.26 -4.41
N TYR A 67 -4.20 -1.26 -5.09
CA TYR A 67 -4.04 -1.89 -6.40
C TYR A 67 -2.83 -2.81 -6.38
N LEU A 68 -3.07 -4.11 -6.58
CA LEU A 68 -1.99 -5.09 -6.75
C LEU A 68 -1.74 -5.30 -8.24
N GLU A 69 -0.53 -4.96 -8.68
CA GLU A 69 -0.11 -5.19 -10.07
C GLU A 69 0.09 -6.68 -10.36
N GLN A 70 -0.12 -7.07 -11.61
CA GLN A 70 0.14 -8.45 -12.07
C GLN A 70 1.63 -8.79 -11.98
N GLU A 71 2.50 -7.82 -12.26
CA GLU A 71 3.95 -7.90 -12.12
C GLU A 71 4.42 -6.74 -11.23
N PRO A 72 4.39 -6.92 -9.90
CA PRO A 72 4.74 -5.85 -8.98
C PRO A 72 6.20 -5.42 -9.16
N GLN A 73 6.40 -4.12 -9.27
CA GLN A 73 7.73 -3.54 -9.31
C GLN A 73 8.25 -3.40 -7.88
N MET A 74 9.42 -3.98 -7.64
CA MET A 74 10.12 -3.94 -6.35
C MET A 74 11.60 -3.74 -6.63
N ASP A 75 12.27 -3.04 -5.72
CA ASP A 75 13.72 -2.84 -5.80
C ASP A 75 14.44 -4.19 -5.65
N PRO A 76 15.22 -4.63 -6.64
CA PRO A 76 15.91 -5.92 -6.60
C PRO A 76 16.96 -6.04 -5.50
N GLU A 77 17.48 -4.92 -4.99
CA GLU A 77 18.51 -4.89 -3.94
C GLU A 77 17.93 -5.02 -2.53
N LYS A 78 16.63 -4.72 -2.36
CA LYS A 78 15.94 -4.83 -1.08
C LYS A 78 15.71 -6.29 -0.69
N THR A 79 15.59 -6.50 0.62
CA THR A 79 15.14 -7.76 1.21
C THR A 79 13.61 -7.83 1.26
N VAL A 80 13.08 -9.03 1.48
CA VAL A 80 11.63 -9.26 1.60
C VAL A 80 11.04 -8.41 2.72
N ILE A 81 11.69 -8.37 3.89
CA ILE A 81 11.19 -7.58 5.02
C ILE A 81 11.17 -6.07 4.73
N GLU A 82 12.21 -5.55 4.07
CA GLU A 82 12.26 -4.14 3.69
C GLU A 82 11.12 -3.75 2.75
N VAL A 83 10.76 -4.63 1.81
CA VAL A 83 9.62 -4.41 0.91
C VAL A 83 8.29 -4.48 1.65
N VAL A 84 8.12 -5.42 2.56
CA VAL A 84 6.88 -5.55 3.35
C VAL A 84 6.71 -4.34 4.28
N GLN A 85 7.80 -3.85 4.89
CA GLN A 85 7.79 -2.66 5.74
C GLN A 85 7.39 -1.38 4.99
N GLU A 86 7.61 -1.30 3.67
CA GLU A 86 7.12 -0.16 2.87
C GLU A 86 5.60 0.06 3.00
N GLY A 87 4.83 -1.01 3.17
CA GLY A 87 3.37 -0.94 3.35
C GLY A 87 2.93 -0.32 4.68
N VAL A 88 3.83 -0.26 5.65
CA VAL A 88 3.60 0.30 7.00
C VAL A 88 4.60 1.42 7.33
N GLN A 89 5.15 2.06 6.29
CA GLN A 89 6.20 3.07 6.42
C GLN A 89 5.83 4.18 7.40
N GLU A 90 4.58 4.65 7.38
CA GLU A 90 4.11 5.70 8.30
C GLU A 90 4.24 5.27 9.77
N VAL A 91 3.95 4.00 10.07
CA VAL A 91 4.08 3.44 11.43
C VAL A 91 5.54 3.30 11.82
N MET A 92 6.38 2.83 10.89
CA MET A 92 7.84 2.71 11.10
C MET A 92 8.48 4.07 11.35
N ASP A 93 8.05 5.11 10.62
CA ASP A 93 8.56 6.47 10.81
C ASP A 93 8.18 7.05 12.20
N ILE A 94 6.95 6.79 12.66
CA ILE A 94 6.51 7.19 14.00
C ILE A 94 7.32 6.46 15.08
N LEU A 95 7.54 5.16 14.94
CA LEU A 95 8.35 4.38 15.88
C LEU A 95 9.80 4.86 15.93
N LYS A 96 10.38 5.15 14.78
CA LYS A 96 11.73 5.70 14.69
C LYS A 96 11.84 7.07 15.35
N GLU A 97 10.88 7.96 15.13
CA GLU A 97 10.85 9.26 15.80
C GLU A 97 10.74 9.11 17.32
N TYR A 98 9.91 8.15 17.77
CA TYR A 98 9.77 7.84 19.21
C TYR A 98 11.10 7.37 19.82
N GLU A 99 11.82 6.49 19.14
CA GLU A 99 13.15 6.04 19.58
C GLU A 99 14.16 7.19 19.62
N GLU A 100 14.17 8.05 18.59
CA GLU A 100 15.05 9.24 18.54
C GLU A 100 14.77 10.21 19.69
N VAL A 101 13.50 10.45 20.02
CA VAL A 101 13.10 11.26 21.16
C VAL A 101 13.59 10.64 22.48
N ASN A 102 13.42 9.33 22.63
CA ASN A 102 13.86 8.60 23.82
C ASN A 102 15.39 8.64 24.01
N MET A 103 16.16 8.47 22.94
CA MET A 103 17.62 8.54 23.00
C MET A 103 18.10 9.92 23.47
N LYS A 104 17.43 10.97 23.04
CA LYS A 104 17.77 12.35 23.41
C LYS A 104 17.51 12.70 24.87
N PHE A 105 16.75 11.92 25.63
CA PHE A 105 16.61 12.09 27.07
C PHE A 105 17.91 11.80 27.85
N CYS A 106 18.85 11.09 27.26
CA CYS A 106 20.16 10.83 27.86
C CYS A 106 21.13 12.01 27.74
N GLU A 107 20.78 13.07 26.99
CA GLU A 107 21.62 14.24 26.79
C GLU A 107 21.30 15.32 27.85
N PRO A 108 22.29 16.13 28.28
CA PRO A 108 22.03 17.26 29.14
C PRO A 108 21.11 18.26 28.41
N MET A 109 20.04 18.69 29.07
CA MET A 109 19.06 19.62 28.47
C MET A 109 18.48 20.57 29.54
N SER A 110 17.88 21.64 29.09
CA SER A 110 17.14 22.57 29.95
C SER A 110 15.78 22.00 30.37
N ASP A 111 15.19 22.57 31.42
CA ASP A 111 13.85 22.16 31.89
C ASP A 111 12.78 22.42 30.82
N GLU A 112 12.93 23.47 30.01
CA GLU A 112 12.01 23.80 28.92
C GLU A 112 12.10 22.76 27.79
N GLU A 113 13.31 22.36 27.41
CA GLU A 113 13.54 21.31 26.41
C GLU A 113 13.04 19.95 26.90
N MET A 114 13.21 19.65 28.18
CA MET A 114 12.69 18.43 28.81
C MET A 114 11.15 18.38 28.71
N ALA A 115 10.47 19.46 29.05
CA ALA A 115 9.01 19.56 29.00
C ALA A 115 8.48 19.34 27.57
N ALA A 116 9.09 20.00 26.58
CA ALA A 116 8.71 19.85 25.17
C ALA A 116 8.92 18.39 24.64
N ARG A 117 9.99 17.73 25.08
CA ARG A 117 10.25 16.33 24.70
C ARG A 117 9.26 15.36 25.35
N ILE A 118 8.87 15.58 26.61
CA ILE A 118 7.85 14.77 27.29
C ILE A 118 6.51 14.91 26.57
N GLU A 119 6.12 16.14 26.19
CA GLU A 119 4.89 16.36 25.40
C GLU A 119 4.96 15.61 24.06
N ARG A 120 6.07 15.75 23.33
CA ARG A 120 6.25 15.05 22.05
C ARG A 120 6.22 13.54 22.19
N GLN A 121 6.88 13.00 23.22
CA GLN A 121 6.83 11.56 23.52
C GLN A 121 5.40 11.09 23.79
N GLY A 122 4.60 11.87 24.53
CA GLY A 122 3.19 11.57 24.78
C GLY A 122 2.36 11.52 23.51
N GLU A 123 2.52 12.50 22.59
CA GLU A 123 1.85 12.51 21.30
C GLU A 123 2.21 11.30 20.43
N LEU A 124 3.49 10.93 20.41
CA LEU A 124 3.95 9.76 19.64
C LEU A 124 3.43 8.47 20.24
N THR A 125 3.41 8.34 21.57
CA THR A 125 2.84 7.18 22.26
C THR A 125 1.36 6.99 21.87
N GLU A 126 0.56 8.05 21.93
CA GLU A 126 -0.85 8.00 21.53
C GLU A 126 -1.02 7.58 20.05
N LYS A 127 -0.18 8.11 19.15
CA LYS A 127 -0.20 7.72 17.74
C LYS A 127 0.13 6.24 17.54
N ILE A 128 1.18 5.74 18.22
CA ILE A 128 1.61 4.34 18.15
C ILE A 128 0.51 3.41 18.67
N GLU A 129 -0.14 3.78 19.78
CA GLU A 129 -1.26 3.01 20.35
C GLU A 129 -2.45 2.96 19.38
N ASN A 130 -2.84 4.12 18.81
CA ASN A 130 -3.96 4.21 17.88
C ASN A 130 -3.77 3.39 16.60
N CYS A 131 -2.55 3.25 16.09
CA CYS A 131 -2.25 2.41 14.92
C CYS A 131 -1.83 0.98 15.28
N GLY A 132 -1.69 0.67 16.59
CA GLY A 132 -1.20 -0.63 17.08
C GLY A 132 0.24 -0.91 16.65
N GLY A 133 1.08 0.14 16.65
CA GLY A 133 2.46 0.10 16.18
C GLY A 133 3.38 -0.74 17.07
N TRP A 134 3.08 -0.89 18.37
CA TRP A 134 3.89 -1.72 19.27
C TRP A 134 3.97 -3.20 18.86
N GLU A 135 2.97 -3.69 18.11
CA GLU A 135 2.90 -5.07 17.68
C GLU A 135 3.16 -5.21 16.16
N ILE A 136 3.70 -4.17 15.51
CA ILE A 136 3.81 -4.14 14.05
C ILE A 136 4.67 -5.29 13.53
N ASP A 137 5.81 -5.58 14.16
CA ASP A 137 6.71 -6.66 13.74
C ASP A 137 6.01 -8.02 13.81
N SER A 138 5.30 -8.31 14.90
CA SER A 138 4.53 -9.54 15.03
C SER A 138 3.36 -9.63 14.03
N LYS A 139 2.77 -8.49 13.65
CA LYS A 139 1.74 -8.44 12.61
C LYS A 139 2.33 -8.74 11.24
N LEU A 140 3.50 -8.16 10.92
CA LEU A 140 4.21 -8.42 9.67
C LEU A 140 4.65 -9.87 9.56
N GLU A 141 5.25 -10.44 10.61
CA GLU A 141 5.63 -11.86 10.64
C GLU A 141 4.43 -12.78 10.38
N ARG A 142 3.32 -12.55 11.09
CA ARG A 142 2.08 -13.34 10.88
C ARG A 142 1.51 -13.20 9.48
N ALA A 143 1.57 -12.00 8.89
CA ALA A 143 1.12 -11.78 7.52
C ALA A 143 2.02 -12.50 6.51
N MET A 144 3.33 -12.43 6.69
CA MET A 144 4.31 -13.13 5.86
C MET A 144 4.13 -14.65 5.93
N ASP A 145 3.93 -15.20 7.13
CA ASP A 145 3.68 -16.63 7.33
C ASP A 145 2.37 -17.07 6.67
N ALA A 146 1.28 -16.31 6.86
CA ALA A 146 -0.02 -16.61 6.27
C ALA A 146 0.01 -16.63 4.74
N LEU A 147 0.82 -15.76 4.13
CA LEU A 147 1.02 -15.68 2.69
C LEU A 147 2.14 -16.60 2.18
N GLN A 148 2.80 -17.35 3.08
CA GLN A 148 3.96 -18.19 2.74
C GLN A 148 5.02 -17.41 1.97
N CYS A 149 5.37 -16.22 2.45
CA CYS A 149 6.42 -15.41 1.89
C CYS A 149 7.78 -16.11 2.01
N PRO A 150 8.75 -15.79 1.14
CA PRO A 150 10.13 -16.23 1.30
C PRO A 150 10.74 -15.72 2.61
N PRO A 151 11.90 -16.25 3.03
CA PRO A 151 12.61 -15.75 4.21
C PRO A 151 12.79 -14.23 4.19
N SER A 152 12.67 -13.60 5.34
CA SER A 152 12.67 -12.13 5.50
C SER A 152 13.96 -11.46 4.97
N ASP A 153 15.09 -12.17 5.06
CA ASP A 153 16.42 -11.74 4.61
C ASP A 153 16.71 -12.04 3.13
N ALA A 154 15.83 -12.78 2.44
CA ALA A 154 16.00 -13.08 1.02
C ALA A 154 15.93 -11.81 0.16
N LYS A 155 16.84 -11.67 -0.80
CA LYS A 155 16.82 -10.55 -1.74
C LYS A 155 15.74 -10.71 -2.79
N VAL A 156 15.07 -9.61 -3.13
CA VAL A 156 14.03 -9.55 -4.17
C VAL A 156 14.54 -10.06 -5.53
N SER A 157 15.82 -9.82 -5.86
CA SER A 157 16.43 -10.29 -7.10
C SER A 157 16.41 -11.81 -7.26
N THR A 158 16.42 -12.56 -6.15
CA THR A 158 16.45 -14.03 -6.17
C THR A 158 15.05 -14.68 -6.20
N LEU A 159 13.99 -13.90 -6.03
CA LEU A 159 12.63 -14.40 -5.93
C LEU A 159 12.04 -14.80 -7.28
N SER A 160 11.32 -15.90 -7.28
CA SER A 160 10.45 -16.29 -8.40
C SER A 160 9.28 -15.29 -8.58
N GLY A 161 8.64 -15.29 -9.75
CA GLY A 161 7.49 -14.42 -10.01
C GLY A 161 6.31 -14.66 -9.05
N GLY A 162 6.11 -15.90 -8.60
CA GLY A 162 5.09 -16.25 -7.61
C GLY A 162 5.41 -15.72 -6.22
N GLU A 163 6.66 -15.80 -5.80
CA GLU A 163 7.14 -15.24 -4.53
C GLU A 163 7.04 -13.73 -4.50
N ARG A 164 7.44 -13.06 -5.57
CA ARG A 164 7.28 -11.59 -5.72
C ARG A 164 5.83 -11.15 -5.54
N ARG A 165 4.87 -11.89 -6.10
CA ARG A 165 3.44 -11.58 -5.95
C ARG A 165 2.97 -11.74 -4.51
N ARG A 166 3.45 -12.78 -3.79
CA ARG A 166 3.09 -12.96 -2.36
C ARG A 166 3.67 -11.84 -1.49
N VAL A 167 4.92 -11.47 -1.73
CA VAL A 167 5.57 -10.33 -1.03
C VAL A 167 4.82 -9.03 -1.31
N ALA A 168 4.46 -8.77 -2.57
CA ALA A 168 3.69 -7.58 -2.93
C ALA A 168 2.27 -7.55 -2.35
N LEU A 169 1.67 -8.70 -2.12
CA LEU A 169 0.37 -8.81 -1.44
C LEU A 169 0.49 -8.58 0.07
N CYS A 170 1.66 -8.88 0.64
CA CYS A 170 1.95 -8.66 2.05
C CYS A 170 2.25 -7.18 2.36
N ARG A 171 2.85 -6.47 1.38
CA ARG A 171 3.10 -5.02 1.43
C ARG A 171 1.79 -4.24 1.39
#